data_974a2c8287e905b45da32e6bbda5f8b8
#
_entry.id   974a2c8287e905b45da32e6bbda5f8b8
#
_cell.length_a   1.000
_cell.length_b   1.000
_cell.length_c   1.000
_cell.angle_alpha   90.00
_cell.angle_beta   90.00
_cell.angle_gamma   90.00
#
_symmetry.space_group_name_H-M   'P 1'
#
loop_
_entity.id
_entity.type
_entity.pdbx_description
1 polymer ?
#
loop_
_entity_poly.entity_id
_entity_poly.type
_entity_poly.pdbx_seq_one_letter_code
_entity_poly.pdbx_strand_id
1 'polypeptide(L)'
;YAPVPEQMPGDAEIIADVDRLMSLLNELKSAPLAEPYSGPAILLAPAAGVFFHEIFGHRIEGHRLKNEYDGQTFKSRINEPILPRTLSVTFDPTVHAVQGQRVHGGYRYDDEGVESRKVTVVDKGVLRTFLMSRTPLDHIPSSNGHGRAAIGARPVSRQSNLIVESSKVQRMEDLRKMLIKECRKQ
;
A
#
# COMPACT_ATOMS: atom_id res chain seq x y z
N TYR A 1 17.55 0.78 3.43
CA TYR A 1 17.19 0.22 4.75
C TYR A 1 17.55 -1.25 4.81
N ALA A 2 18.29 -1.65 5.82
CA ALA A 2 18.58 -3.05 6.09
C ALA A 2 18.10 -3.38 7.52
N PRO A 3 17.32 -4.43 7.70
CA PRO A 3 16.74 -4.81 9.01
C PRO A 3 17.81 -5.41 9.96
N VAL A 4 18.89 -5.91 9.41
CA VAL A 4 20.05 -6.45 10.16
C VAL A 4 21.34 -6.08 9.45
N PRO A 5 22.47 -5.95 10.18
CA PRO A 5 23.77 -5.53 9.59
C PRO A 5 24.22 -6.39 8.42
N GLU A 6 23.95 -7.70 8.46
CA GLU A 6 24.36 -8.67 7.44
C GLU A 6 23.66 -8.48 6.07
N GLN A 7 22.60 -7.65 6.06
CA GLN A 7 21.83 -7.30 4.85
C GLN A 7 22.14 -5.90 4.34
N MET A 8 23.11 -5.22 4.95
CA MET A 8 23.63 -3.97 4.40
C MET A 8 24.25 -4.24 3.02
N PRO A 9 23.94 -3.40 2.01
CA PRO A 9 24.60 -3.53 0.72
C PRO A 9 26.11 -3.33 0.87
N GLY A 10 26.89 -4.07 0.10
CA GLY A 10 28.34 -3.91 0.07
C GLY A 10 28.75 -2.62 -0.67
N ASP A 11 30.01 -2.19 -0.46
CA ASP A 11 30.52 -0.94 -1.03
C ASP A 11 30.35 -0.87 -2.56
N ALA A 12 30.59 -1.98 -3.25
CA ALA A 12 30.43 -2.04 -4.72
C ALA A 12 28.99 -1.81 -5.16
N GLU A 13 28.01 -2.33 -4.41
CA GLU A 13 26.60 -2.14 -4.68
C GLU A 13 26.18 -0.69 -4.40
N ILE A 14 26.67 -0.12 -3.30
CA ILE A 14 26.42 1.29 -2.95
C ILE A 14 26.99 2.22 -4.04
N ILE A 15 28.22 1.98 -4.50
CA ILE A 15 28.84 2.76 -5.56
C ILE A 15 28.03 2.65 -6.87
N ALA A 16 27.63 1.44 -7.26
CA ALA A 16 26.81 1.24 -8.45
C ALA A 16 25.46 1.96 -8.36
N ASP A 17 24.82 1.99 -7.20
CA ASP A 17 23.60 2.74 -6.97
C ASP A 17 23.83 4.26 -7.06
N VAL A 18 24.93 4.76 -6.53
CA VAL A 18 25.30 6.19 -6.64
C VAL A 18 25.53 6.56 -8.12
N ASP A 19 26.25 5.75 -8.89
CA ASP A 19 26.48 6.00 -10.32
C ASP A 19 25.17 6.00 -11.11
N ARG A 20 24.27 5.07 -10.80
CA ARG A 20 22.92 5.05 -11.39
C ARG A 20 22.10 6.29 -11.05
N LEU A 21 22.15 6.74 -9.80
CA LEU A 21 21.47 7.97 -9.37
C LEU A 21 22.05 9.21 -10.04
N MET A 22 23.38 9.30 -10.19
CA MET A 22 24.04 10.40 -10.88
C MET A 22 23.62 10.47 -12.35
N SER A 23 23.54 9.33 -13.04
CA SER A 23 23.04 9.25 -14.41
C SER A 23 21.61 9.73 -14.51
N LEU A 24 20.72 9.24 -13.62
CA LEU A 24 19.32 9.65 -13.59
C LEU A 24 19.13 11.14 -13.29
N LEU A 25 19.94 11.72 -12.40
CA LEU A 25 19.93 13.15 -12.10
C LEU A 25 20.33 14.00 -13.30
N ASN A 26 21.33 13.55 -14.07
CA ASN A 26 21.77 14.23 -15.28
C ASN A 26 20.69 14.19 -16.37
N GLU A 27 20.02 13.04 -16.54
CA GLU A 27 18.88 12.91 -17.45
C GLU A 27 17.73 13.83 -17.02
N LEU A 28 17.40 13.85 -15.72
CA LEU A 28 16.33 14.70 -15.17
C LEU A 28 16.63 16.18 -15.33
N LYS A 29 17.90 16.61 -15.16
CA LYS A 29 18.32 17.99 -15.35
C LYS A 29 18.11 18.50 -16.76
N SER A 30 18.25 17.62 -17.75
CA SER A 30 18.05 17.94 -19.19
C SER A 30 16.66 17.61 -19.70
N ALA A 31 15.80 16.99 -18.89
CA ALA A 31 14.46 16.63 -19.28
C ALA A 31 13.60 17.88 -19.51
N PRO A 32 12.76 17.91 -20.57
CA PRO A 32 11.82 19.00 -20.77
C PRO A 32 10.78 19.02 -19.65
N LEU A 33 10.26 20.22 -19.34
CA LEU A 33 9.13 20.35 -18.43
C LEU A 33 7.90 19.67 -19.05
N ALA A 34 7.31 18.73 -18.32
CA ALA A 34 6.13 18.02 -18.77
C ALA A 34 4.89 18.91 -18.68
N GLU A 35 4.08 18.89 -19.72
CA GLU A 35 2.75 19.51 -19.67
C GLU A 35 1.81 18.70 -18.76
N PRO A 36 0.79 19.35 -18.13
CA PRO A 36 -0.21 18.65 -17.36
C PRO A 36 -0.88 17.54 -18.18
N TYR A 37 -0.93 16.33 -17.62
CA TYR A 37 -1.49 15.17 -18.29
C TYR A 37 -2.60 14.54 -17.45
N SER A 38 -3.73 14.27 -18.08
CA SER A 38 -4.82 13.47 -17.52
C SER A 38 -5.14 12.33 -18.46
N GLY A 39 -4.97 11.10 -18.01
CA GLY A 39 -5.18 9.93 -18.87
C GLY A 39 -4.70 8.63 -18.21
N PRO A 40 -4.71 7.51 -18.98
CA PRO A 40 -4.26 6.23 -18.46
C PRO A 40 -2.76 6.24 -18.15
N ALA A 41 -2.36 5.53 -17.09
CA ALA A 41 -0.98 5.41 -16.66
C ALA A 41 -0.66 3.98 -16.20
N ILE A 42 0.61 3.59 -16.33
CA ILE A 42 1.16 2.40 -15.65
C ILE A 42 1.99 2.88 -14.48
N LEU A 43 1.60 2.46 -13.28
CA LEU A 43 2.41 2.67 -12.08
C LEU A 43 3.34 1.47 -11.90
N LEU A 44 4.64 1.71 -11.87
CA LEU A 44 5.63 0.68 -11.54
C LEU A 44 5.57 0.32 -10.06
N ALA A 45 6.13 -0.82 -9.68
CA ALA A 45 5.95 -1.39 -8.33
C ALA A 45 6.17 -0.39 -7.17
N PRO A 46 7.25 0.41 -7.09
CA PRO A 46 7.38 1.40 -6.01
C PRO A 46 6.27 2.46 -6.02
N ALA A 47 5.94 3.00 -7.20
CA ALA A 47 4.89 4.00 -7.34
C ALA A 47 3.50 3.41 -7.07
N ALA A 48 3.22 2.17 -7.51
CA ALA A 48 1.98 1.48 -7.20
C ALA A 48 1.83 1.24 -5.70
N GLY A 49 2.92 0.85 -5.01
CA GLY A 49 2.94 0.66 -3.56
C GLY A 49 2.57 1.94 -2.80
N VAL A 50 3.21 3.06 -3.14
CA VAL A 50 2.90 4.37 -2.55
C VAL A 50 1.47 4.80 -2.88
N PHE A 51 1.02 4.62 -4.13
CA PHE A 51 -0.34 4.94 -4.53
C PHE A 51 -1.38 4.19 -3.67
N PHE A 52 -1.23 2.87 -3.51
CA PHE A 52 -2.14 2.10 -2.67
C PHE A 52 -2.03 2.47 -1.19
N HIS A 53 -0.84 2.79 -0.69
CA HIS A 53 -0.66 3.25 0.68
C HIS A 53 -1.40 4.55 0.96
N GLU A 54 -1.20 5.57 0.12
CA GLU A 54 -1.74 6.92 0.34
C GLU A 54 -3.23 7.03 -0.04
N ILE A 55 -3.58 6.56 -1.23
CA ILE A 55 -4.93 6.78 -1.78
C ILE A 55 -5.94 5.78 -1.20
N PHE A 56 -5.52 4.55 -0.89
CA PHE A 56 -6.40 3.51 -0.38
C PHE A 56 -6.15 3.21 1.11
N GLY A 57 -4.90 2.91 1.49
CA GLY A 57 -4.55 2.38 2.79
C GLY A 57 -4.97 3.27 3.96
N HIS A 58 -4.69 4.56 3.89
CA HIS A 58 -5.11 5.50 4.93
C HIS A 58 -6.64 5.61 5.06
N ARG A 59 -7.40 5.37 4.01
CA ARG A 59 -8.88 5.40 4.03
C ARG A 59 -9.50 4.13 4.60
N ILE A 60 -8.69 3.09 4.83
CA ILE A 60 -9.09 1.84 5.47
C ILE A 60 -8.70 1.81 6.96
N GLU A 61 -7.99 2.82 7.47
CA GLU A 61 -7.70 2.97 8.89
C GLU A 61 -8.96 3.38 9.66
N GLY A 62 -9.54 2.46 10.43
CA GLY A 62 -10.88 2.61 11.02
C GLY A 62 -11.03 3.83 11.96
N HIS A 63 -9.97 4.22 12.69
CA HIS A 63 -10.05 5.38 13.57
C HIS A 63 -10.42 6.69 12.84
N ARG A 64 -10.03 6.81 11.54
CA ARG A 64 -10.32 8.00 10.73
C ARG A 64 -11.81 8.17 10.44
N LEU A 65 -12.59 7.09 10.48
CA LEU A 65 -14.04 7.14 10.26
C LEU A 65 -14.80 7.89 11.36
N LYS A 66 -14.16 8.14 12.51
CA LYS A 66 -14.72 8.95 13.61
C LYS A 66 -14.59 10.45 13.39
N ASN A 67 -13.69 10.86 12.51
CA ASN A 67 -13.49 12.27 12.20
C ASN A 67 -14.29 12.61 10.93
N GLU A 68 -15.23 13.55 11.05
CA GLU A 68 -16.06 13.99 9.91
C GLU A 68 -15.27 14.65 8.79
N TYR A 69 -14.08 15.15 9.10
CA TYR A 69 -13.18 15.82 8.16
C TYR A 69 -12.12 14.90 7.54
N ASP A 70 -12.10 13.61 7.90
CA ASP A 70 -11.07 12.68 7.46
C ASP A 70 -11.67 11.29 7.16
N GLY A 71 -11.15 10.61 6.13
CA GLY A 71 -11.37 9.19 5.92
C GLY A 71 -12.79 8.72 5.57
N GLN A 72 -13.72 9.60 5.25
CA GLN A 72 -15.14 9.25 5.05
C GLN A 72 -15.44 8.48 3.76
N THR A 73 -14.48 8.38 2.83
CA THR A 73 -14.68 7.84 1.47
C THR A 73 -15.36 6.48 1.43
N PHE A 74 -15.02 5.58 2.36
CA PHE A 74 -15.52 4.20 2.38
C PHE A 74 -16.42 3.89 3.59
N LYS A 75 -16.75 4.87 4.42
CA LYS A 75 -17.46 4.69 5.69
C LYS A 75 -18.75 3.87 5.56
N SER A 76 -19.56 4.16 4.55
CA SER A 76 -20.84 3.48 4.29
C SER A 76 -20.77 2.38 3.23
N ARG A 77 -19.55 1.98 2.80
CA ARG A 77 -19.36 1.12 1.64
C ARG A 77 -19.04 -0.34 1.99
N ILE A 78 -19.22 -0.76 3.26
CA ILE A 78 -19.03 -2.17 3.66
C ILE A 78 -20.02 -3.05 2.88
N ASN A 79 -19.50 -4.16 2.34
CA ASN A 79 -20.16 -5.09 1.43
C ASN A 79 -20.51 -4.53 0.04
N GLU A 80 -19.98 -3.35 -0.31
CA GLU A 80 -20.12 -2.79 -1.64
C GLU A 80 -18.84 -2.92 -2.48
N PRO A 81 -18.96 -2.95 -3.81
CA PRO A 81 -17.81 -2.92 -4.70
C PRO A 81 -17.16 -1.54 -4.66
N ILE A 82 -15.86 -1.49 -4.36
CA ILE A 82 -15.03 -0.27 -4.34
C ILE A 82 -13.81 -0.37 -5.26
N LEU A 83 -13.46 -1.57 -5.69
CA LEU A 83 -12.38 -1.86 -6.63
C LEU A 83 -12.87 -2.82 -7.72
N PRO A 84 -12.13 -2.97 -8.82
CA PRO A 84 -12.42 -4.01 -9.81
C PRO A 84 -12.48 -5.40 -9.18
N ARG A 85 -13.39 -6.26 -9.64
CA ARG A 85 -13.56 -7.64 -9.15
C ARG A 85 -12.30 -8.50 -9.25
N THR A 86 -11.34 -8.08 -10.06
CA THR A 86 -10.06 -8.77 -10.20
C THR A 86 -9.08 -8.48 -9.08
N LEU A 87 -9.35 -7.49 -8.23
CA LEU A 87 -8.45 -7.05 -7.17
C LEU A 87 -8.94 -7.49 -5.79
N SER A 88 -8.01 -7.97 -4.98
CA SER A 88 -8.17 -8.15 -3.54
C SER A 88 -7.05 -7.42 -2.81
N VAL A 89 -7.37 -6.89 -1.63
CA VAL A 89 -6.41 -6.16 -0.80
C VAL A 89 -6.41 -6.74 0.60
N THR A 90 -5.23 -7.09 1.06
CA THR A 90 -5.00 -7.70 2.37
C THR A 90 -3.93 -6.92 3.11
N PHE A 91 -4.10 -6.81 4.41
CA PHE A 91 -3.05 -6.38 5.33
C PHE A 91 -2.63 -7.57 6.17
N ASP A 92 -1.35 -7.94 6.10
CA ASP A 92 -0.86 -9.15 6.75
C ASP A 92 0.43 -8.87 7.56
N PRO A 93 0.30 -8.61 8.87
CA PRO A 93 1.45 -8.41 9.73
C PRO A 93 2.19 -9.71 10.08
N THR A 94 1.67 -10.88 9.71
CA THR A 94 2.28 -12.17 10.04
C THR A 94 3.33 -12.62 9.02
N VAL A 95 3.37 -11.99 7.84
CA VAL A 95 4.37 -12.31 6.81
C VAL A 95 5.62 -11.44 6.94
N HIS A 96 6.77 -12.04 6.68
CA HIS A 96 8.07 -11.38 6.75
C HIS A 96 8.73 -11.23 5.37
N ALA A 97 8.19 -11.89 4.36
CA ALA A 97 8.62 -11.76 2.97
C ALA A 97 7.47 -12.01 2.01
N VAL A 98 7.46 -11.30 0.88
CA VAL A 98 6.52 -11.49 -0.23
C VAL A 98 7.34 -11.61 -1.51
N GLN A 99 7.14 -12.71 -2.26
CA GLN A 99 7.90 -13.02 -3.50
C GLN A 99 9.43 -12.92 -3.32
N GLY A 100 9.94 -13.39 -2.18
CA GLY A 100 11.36 -13.35 -1.87
C GLY A 100 11.89 -12.00 -1.36
N GLN A 101 11.08 -10.94 -1.37
CA GLN A 101 11.46 -9.64 -0.83
C GLN A 101 10.97 -9.52 0.62
N ARG A 102 11.86 -9.10 1.51
CA ARG A 102 11.46 -8.79 2.90
C ARG A 102 10.52 -7.62 2.96
N VAL A 103 9.53 -7.75 3.85
CA VAL A 103 8.57 -6.70 4.19
C VAL A 103 8.70 -6.32 5.66
N HIS A 104 8.41 -5.07 5.99
CA HIS A 104 8.76 -4.47 7.28
C HIS A 104 7.54 -4.10 8.14
N GLY A 105 6.33 -4.37 7.67
CA GLY A 105 5.09 -4.15 8.41
C GLY A 105 4.66 -5.33 9.28
N GLY A 106 5.59 -6.26 9.59
CA GLY A 106 5.32 -7.46 10.39
C GLY A 106 5.49 -7.24 11.89
N TYR A 107 4.60 -7.84 12.68
CA TYR A 107 4.67 -7.88 14.15
C TYR A 107 3.80 -9.03 14.69
N ARG A 108 4.08 -9.51 15.90
CA ARG A 108 3.32 -10.59 16.54
C ARG A 108 2.12 -10.07 17.32
N TYR A 109 2.29 -8.97 18.03
CA TYR A 109 1.24 -8.26 18.75
C TYR A 109 1.27 -6.80 18.33
N ASP A 110 0.11 -6.17 18.25
CA ASP A 110 0.04 -4.72 18.03
C ASP A 110 0.40 -3.95 19.33
N ASP A 111 0.46 -2.64 19.27
CA ASP A 111 0.89 -1.81 20.40
C ASP A 111 -0.18 -1.70 21.51
N GLU A 112 -1.32 -2.37 21.31
CA GLU A 112 -2.38 -2.55 22.32
C GLU A 112 -2.43 -3.98 22.89
N GLY A 113 -1.46 -4.85 22.55
CA GLY A 113 -1.35 -6.23 23.01
C GLY A 113 -2.34 -7.20 22.32
N VAL A 114 -2.95 -6.79 21.22
CA VAL A 114 -3.82 -7.67 20.43
C VAL A 114 -2.97 -8.47 19.43
N GLU A 115 -3.19 -9.78 19.39
CA GLU A 115 -2.47 -10.66 18.45
C GLU A 115 -2.73 -10.25 17.01
N SER A 116 -1.65 -10.11 16.26
CA SER A 116 -1.70 -9.73 14.85
C SER A 116 -2.33 -10.83 13.99
N ARG A 117 -3.09 -10.45 12.99
CA ARG A 117 -3.71 -11.39 12.05
C ARG A 117 -3.84 -10.79 10.67
N LYS A 118 -3.87 -11.67 9.68
CA LYS A 118 -4.21 -11.31 8.31
C LYS A 118 -5.62 -10.74 8.24
N VAL A 119 -5.80 -9.59 7.62
CA VAL A 119 -7.09 -8.91 7.41
C VAL A 119 -7.29 -8.65 5.93
N THR A 120 -8.22 -9.36 5.31
CA THR A 120 -8.64 -9.08 3.93
C THR A 120 -9.67 -7.96 3.95
N VAL A 121 -9.25 -6.75 3.64
CA VAL A 121 -10.12 -5.56 3.64
C VAL A 121 -10.95 -5.45 2.38
N VAL A 122 -10.42 -5.92 1.24
CA VAL A 122 -11.17 -6.04 -0.01
C VAL A 122 -11.04 -7.45 -0.56
N ASP A 123 -12.16 -8.10 -0.77
CA ASP A 123 -12.24 -9.41 -1.40
C ASP A 123 -12.94 -9.29 -2.75
N LYS A 124 -12.21 -9.60 -3.83
CA LYS A 124 -12.71 -9.53 -5.21
C LYS A 124 -13.47 -8.23 -5.50
N GLY A 125 -12.85 -7.12 -5.13
CA GLY A 125 -13.37 -5.77 -5.32
C GLY A 125 -14.36 -5.27 -4.27
N VAL A 126 -14.85 -6.14 -3.37
CA VAL A 126 -15.85 -5.79 -2.35
C VAL A 126 -15.19 -5.46 -1.03
N LEU A 127 -15.49 -4.29 -0.46
CA LEU A 127 -15.03 -3.91 0.87
C LEU A 127 -15.65 -4.82 1.93
N ARG A 128 -14.84 -5.41 2.79
CA ARG A 128 -15.29 -6.33 3.84
C ARG A 128 -15.19 -5.74 5.24
N THR A 129 -14.12 -5.00 5.51
CA THR A 129 -13.84 -4.45 6.83
C THR A 129 -12.80 -3.34 6.75
N PHE A 130 -12.53 -2.73 7.89
CA PHE A 130 -11.47 -1.74 8.11
C PHE A 130 -10.36 -2.33 8.99
N LEU A 131 -9.20 -1.70 9.00
CA LEU A 131 -8.16 -1.95 9.99
C LEU A 131 -8.60 -1.36 11.33
N MET A 132 -8.55 -2.15 12.40
CA MET A 132 -9.10 -1.79 13.70
C MET A 132 -8.05 -1.86 14.80
N SER A 133 -7.96 -0.79 15.57
CA SER A 133 -7.40 -0.78 16.91
C SER A 133 -8.48 -1.16 17.94
N ARG A 134 -8.19 -1.06 19.23
CA ARG A 134 -9.20 -1.26 20.29
C ARG A 134 -10.25 -0.14 20.35
N THR A 135 -10.04 0.94 19.60
CA THR A 135 -11.05 1.98 19.42
C THR A 135 -12.18 1.46 18.54
N PRO A 136 -13.38 1.18 19.07
CA PRO A 136 -14.45 0.55 18.31
C PRO A 136 -15.09 1.51 17.30
N LEU A 137 -15.65 0.96 16.23
CA LEU A 137 -16.63 1.61 15.36
C LEU A 137 -18.00 0.99 15.60
N ASP A 138 -19.08 1.71 15.29
CA ASP A 138 -20.46 1.27 15.53
C ASP A 138 -20.74 -0.12 14.94
N HIS A 139 -20.20 -0.43 13.77
CA HIS A 139 -20.40 -1.70 13.06
C HIS A 139 -19.23 -2.69 13.20
N ILE A 140 -18.11 -2.27 13.78
CA ILE A 140 -16.91 -3.08 13.99
C ILE A 140 -16.38 -2.81 15.40
N PRO A 141 -16.91 -3.51 16.40
CA PRO A 141 -16.62 -3.21 17.81
C PRO A 141 -15.26 -3.75 18.30
N SER A 142 -14.63 -4.63 17.55
CA SER A 142 -13.43 -5.34 17.99
C SER A 142 -12.19 -4.97 17.18
N SER A 143 -11.04 -4.93 17.86
CA SER A 143 -9.73 -4.84 17.21
C SER A 143 -9.47 -6.05 16.32
N ASN A 144 -8.75 -5.85 15.24
CA ASN A 144 -8.22 -6.92 14.40
C ASN A 144 -6.68 -6.94 14.38
N GLY A 145 -6.06 -6.41 15.44
CA GLY A 145 -4.62 -6.46 15.63
C GLY A 145 -3.84 -5.45 14.79
N HIS A 146 -4.44 -4.28 14.54
CA HIS A 146 -3.82 -3.20 13.76
C HIS A 146 -3.72 -1.89 14.56
N GLY A 147 -3.71 -1.96 15.89
CA GLY A 147 -3.47 -0.81 16.78
C GLY A 147 -1.99 -0.50 16.87
N ARG A 148 -1.50 0.56 16.21
CA ARG A 148 -0.09 0.94 16.18
C ARG A 148 0.08 2.41 16.57
N ALA A 149 1.20 2.71 17.23
CA ALA A 149 1.52 4.04 17.73
C ALA A 149 2.85 4.56 17.15
N ALA A 150 2.92 5.84 16.88
CA ALA A 150 4.22 6.52 16.81
C ALA A 150 4.78 6.67 18.24
N ILE A 151 6.08 6.86 18.38
CA ILE A 151 6.74 7.05 19.67
C ILE A 151 6.07 8.23 20.41
N GLY A 152 5.61 7.97 21.64
CA GLY A 152 4.93 8.97 22.48
C GLY A 152 3.48 9.27 22.11
N ALA A 153 2.91 8.62 21.09
CA ALA A 153 1.52 8.79 20.70
C ALA A 153 0.62 7.64 21.18
N ARG A 154 -0.70 7.86 21.15
CA ARG A 154 -1.68 6.80 21.43
C ARG A 154 -1.80 5.86 20.24
N PRO A 155 -2.02 4.55 20.45
CA PRO A 155 -2.30 3.63 19.36
C PRO A 155 -3.57 4.00 18.60
N VAL A 156 -3.48 3.92 17.28
CA VAL A 156 -4.60 4.08 16.35
C VAL A 156 -4.54 2.99 15.30
N SER A 157 -5.61 2.81 14.53
CA SER A 157 -5.61 1.82 13.45
C SER A 157 -4.58 2.22 12.39
N ARG A 158 -3.62 1.33 12.08
CA ARG A 158 -2.55 1.59 11.11
C ARG A 158 -2.38 0.43 10.15
N GLN A 159 -1.79 0.72 9.01
CA GLN A 159 -1.42 -0.26 8.01
C GLN A 159 -0.29 -1.17 8.52
N SER A 160 -0.35 -2.44 8.15
CA SER A 160 0.75 -3.40 8.22
C SER A 160 1.31 -3.64 6.81
N ASN A 161 1.80 -4.86 6.49
CA ASN A 161 2.16 -5.20 5.13
C ASN A 161 0.93 -5.16 4.22
N LEU A 162 0.84 -4.16 3.36
CA LEU A 162 -0.22 -4.01 2.37
C LEU A 162 0.11 -4.88 1.15
N ILE A 163 -0.78 -5.80 0.81
CA ILE A 163 -0.64 -6.74 -0.29
C ILE A 163 -1.84 -6.58 -1.22
N VAL A 164 -1.57 -6.23 -2.48
CA VAL A 164 -2.57 -6.13 -3.54
C VAL A 164 -2.40 -7.30 -4.50
N GLU A 165 -3.43 -8.08 -4.67
CA GLU A 165 -3.44 -9.24 -5.54
C GLU A 165 -4.44 -9.07 -6.69
N SER A 166 -4.08 -9.54 -7.88
CA SER A 166 -4.97 -9.56 -9.04
C SER A 166 -5.18 -10.98 -9.54
N SER A 167 -6.45 -11.34 -9.79
CA SER A 167 -6.79 -12.59 -10.49
C SER A 167 -6.50 -12.55 -11.99
N LYS A 168 -6.16 -11.38 -12.55
CA LYS A 168 -5.75 -11.17 -13.94
C LYS A 168 -4.36 -10.55 -13.97
N VAL A 169 -3.35 -11.41 -13.97
CA VAL A 169 -1.96 -10.99 -14.11
C VAL A 169 -1.64 -10.78 -15.58
N GLN A 170 -0.96 -9.68 -15.91
CA GLN A 170 -0.52 -9.34 -17.26
C GLN A 170 1.01 -9.15 -17.25
N ARG A 171 1.67 -9.50 -18.36
CA ARG A 171 3.08 -9.16 -18.52
C ARG A 171 3.23 -7.66 -18.81
N MET A 172 4.36 -7.08 -18.45
CA MET A 172 4.62 -5.64 -18.65
C MET A 172 4.47 -5.22 -20.12
N GLU A 173 4.89 -6.07 -21.05
CA GLU A 173 4.73 -5.82 -22.48
C GLU A 173 3.27 -5.71 -22.92
N ASP A 174 2.40 -6.52 -22.35
CA ASP A 174 0.97 -6.51 -22.66
C ASP A 174 0.30 -5.29 -22.01
N LEU A 175 0.71 -4.91 -20.79
CA LEU A 175 0.27 -3.66 -20.15
C LEU A 175 0.65 -2.43 -20.98
N ARG A 176 1.87 -2.40 -21.54
CA ARG A 176 2.30 -1.32 -22.44
C ARG A 176 1.46 -1.23 -23.71
N LYS A 177 1.14 -2.36 -24.34
CA LYS A 177 0.24 -2.40 -25.51
C LYS A 177 -1.16 -1.89 -25.14
N MET A 178 -1.67 -2.29 -23.98
CA MET A 178 -2.96 -1.80 -23.47
C MET A 178 -2.92 -0.29 -23.22
N LEU A 179 -1.87 0.24 -22.58
CA LEU A 179 -1.70 1.67 -22.36
C LEU A 179 -1.74 2.44 -23.69
N ILE A 180 -0.94 2.03 -24.69
CA ILE A 180 -0.91 2.66 -26.02
C ILE A 180 -2.29 2.65 -26.67
N LYS A 181 -3.01 1.53 -26.54
CA LYS A 181 -4.38 1.41 -27.08
C LYS A 181 -5.36 2.36 -26.40
N GLU A 182 -5.26 2.53 -25.07
CA GLU A 182 -6.13 3.45 -24.33
C GLU A 182 -5.79 4.91 -24.62
N CYS A 183 -4.51 5.28 -24.71
CA CYS A 183 -4.09 6.63 -25.10
C CYS A 183 -4.56 7.05 -26.50
N ARG A 184 -4.75 6.09 -27.43
CA ARG A 184 -5.25 6.38 -28.79
C ARG A 184 -6.76 6.63 -28.86
N LYS A 185 -7.50 6.39 -27.77
CA LYS A 185 -8.94 6.64 -27.70
C LYS A 185 -9.28 8.07 -27.23
N GLN A 186 -8.29 8.77 -26.73
CA GLN A 186 -8.38 10.17 -26.30
C GLN A 186 -7.96 11.08 -27.46
#